data_d6e78a7594cdf5f722cf9a422a36b9e2
#
_entry.id   d6e78a7594cdf5f722cf9a422a36b9e2
#
_cell.length_a   1.000
_cell.length_b   1.000
_cell.length_c   1.000
_cell.angle_alpha   90.00
_cell.angle_beta   90.00
_cell.angle_gamma   90.00
#
_symmetry.space_group_name_H-M   'P 1'
#
loop_
_entity.id
_entity.type
_entity.pdbx_description
1 polymer ?
#
loop_
_entity_poly.entity_id
_entity_poly.type
_entity_poly.pdbx_seq_one_letter_code
_entity_poly.pdbx_strand_id
1 'polypeptide(L)'
;MEENRKENIKNTPNVQAGDDMQTPHKRRVRYKGKYPKKFEEKYKELQPEKYQDTIAHVIQKGNTPAGMHISIMVKEILDFLEIKPGQTGFDATLGYGGHTKAMLECLKGEGHIYATDVDHEEAAKTKKRLEEAGFGEDMLTIKLQNFCTIDEIAKEVGGFDFLLADLGVSSMQIDNPERGFSYKTDGPLDLRLNPQAGVPASERLKAVSYTHLRAHETSLH
;
A
#
# COMPACT_ATOMS: atom_id res chain seq x y z
N MET A 1 -9.60 15.22 -72.51
CA MET A 1 -9.26 13.90 -73.04
C MET A 1 -9.12 13.01 -71.77
N GLU A 2 -10.23 12.42 -71.21
CA GLU A 2 -10.79 11.15 -71.63
C GLU A 2 -9.67 10.10 -71.80
N GLU A 3 -9.65 9.04 -71.03
CA GLU A 3 -10.51 7.86 -71.03
C GLU A 3 -10.20 6.98 -69.79
N ASN A 4 -11.19 6.60 -69.05
CA ASN A 4 -11.76 5.27 -68.82
C ASN A 4 -10.80 4.06 -68.91
N ARG A 5 -10.71 3.34 -67.79
CA ARG A 5 -10.80 1.85 -67.78
C ARG A 5 -11.33 1.32 -66.44
N LYS A 6 -12.56 0.80 -66.56
CA LYS A 6 -13.18 -0.16 -65.65
C LYS A 6 -12.59 -1.55 -65.89
N GLU A 7 -12.77 -2.40 -64.91
CA GLU A 7 -12.73 -3.89 -64.83
C GLU A 7 -11.66 -4.36 -63.86
N ASN A 8 -11.88 -5.19 -62.83
CA ASN A 8 -12.71 -6.36 -62.76
C ASN A 8 -12.92 -6.74 -61.30
N ILE A 9 -14.15 -6.97 -60.94
CA ILE A 9 -14.59 -7.59 -59.69
C ILE A 9 -14.40 -9.10 -59.84
N LYS A 10 -13.60 -9.73 -58.96
CA LYS A 10 -13.65 -11.17 -58.75
C LYS A 10 -13.93 -11.50 -57.28
N ASN A 11 -15.09 -12.07 -57.12
CA ASN A 11 -15.65 -12.87 -56.02
C ASN A 11 -14.65 -13.42 -55.02
N THR A 12 -14.82 -13.07 -53.74
CA THR A 12 -14.43 -13.88 -52.59
C THR A 12 -15.67 -14.29 -51.80
N PRO A 13 -15.72 -15.49 -51.24
CA PRO A 13 -16.96 -16.08 -50.76
C PRO A 13 -17.37 -15.47 -49.39
N ASN A 14 -18.69 -15.34 -49.30
CA ASN A 14 -19.47 -14.94 -48.15
C ASN A 14 -19.17 -15.87 -46.94
N VAL A 15 -18.43 -15.36 -45.93
CA VAL A 15 -18.37 -16.00 -44.62
C VAL A 15 -19.50 -15.43 -43.80
N GLN A 16 -20.45 -16.28 -43.49
CA GLN A 16 -21.59 -15.99 -42.63
C GLN A 16 -21.08 -15.47 -41.28
N ALA A 17 -21.43 -14.23 -40.95
CA ALA A 17 -21.28 -13.66 -39.62
C ALA A 17 -22.20 -14.43 -38.68
N GLY A 18 -21.57 -15.12 -37.72
CA GLY A 18 -22.29 -15.71 -36.60
C GLY A 18 -22.95 -14.61 -35.78
N ASP A 19 -24.20 -14.81 -35.43
CA ASP A 19 -24.98 -14.01 -34.51
C ASP A 19 -24.31 -14.01 -33.11
N ASP A 20 -23.42 -13.06 -32.86
CA ASP A 20 -23.02 -12.73 -31.51
C ASP A 20 -24.21 -12.06 -30.82
N MET A 21 -24.98 -12.86 -30.09
CA MET A 21 -25.94 -12.37 -29.11
C MET A 21 -25.22 -11.48 -28.13
N GLN A 22 -25.25 -10.17 -28.36
CA GLN A 22 -24.86 -9.15 -27.36
C GLN A 22 -25.81 -9.27 -26.18
N THR A 23 -25.37 -9.98 -25.15
CA THR A 23 -26.02 -9.94 -23.85
C THR A 23 -26.05 -8.47 -23.37
N PRO A 24 -27.22 -7.92 -23.04
CA PRO A 24 -27.32 -6.52 -22.64
C PRO A 24 -26.47 -6.28 -21.42
N HIS A 25 -25.55 -5.32 -21.50
CA HIS A 25 -24.63 -4.93 -20.46
C HIS A 25 -25.45 -4.51 -19.22
N LYS A 26 -25.62 -5.45 -18.29
CA LYS A 26 -26.34 -5.20 -17.03
C LYS A 26 -25.54 -4.18 -16.23
N ARG A 27 -26.05 -2.94 -16.14
CA ARG A 27 -25.44 -1.92 -15.26
C ARG A 27 -25.24 -2.52 -13.90
N ARG A 28 -23.98 -2.50 -13.41
CA ARG A 28 -23.66 -2.93 -12.04
C ARG A 28 -24.60 -2.19 -11.08
N VAL A 29 -25.34 -2.96 -10.29
CA VAL A 29 -26.20 -2.41 -9.24
C VAL A 29 -25.33 -1.51 -8.37
N ARG A 30 -25.67 -0.22 -8.28
CA ARG A 30 -24.98 0.69 -7.35
C ARG A 30 -25.06 0.07 -5.97
N TYR A 31 -23.87 -0.20 -5.39
CA TYR A 31 -23.76 -0.72 -4.03
C TYR A 31 -24.50 0.23 -3.08
N LYS A 32 -25.67 -0.19 -2.58
CA LYS A 32 -26.47 0.50 -1.57
C LYS A 32 -26.09 0.06 -0.14
N GLY A 33 -24.94 -0.58 0.02
CA GLY A 33 -24.46 -1.00 1.32
C GLY A 33 -24.06 0.21 2.15
N LYS A 34 -24.57 0.28 3.38
CA LYS A 34 -24.04 1.20 4.38
C LYS A 34 -22.59 0.79 4.63
N TYR A 35 -21.65 1.69 4.39
CA TYR A 35 -20.28 1.49 4.86
C TYR A 35 -20.32 1.14 6.35
N PRO A 36 -19.57 0.13 6.80
CA PRO A 36 -19.52 -0.19 8.21
C PRO A 36 -19.13 1.07 8.97
N LYS A 37 -19.96 1.49 9.92
CA LYS A 37 -19.73 2.70 10.73
C LYS A 37 -18.75 2.44 11.87
N LYS A 38 -18.57 1.17 12.24
CA LYS A 38 -17.68 0.77 13.31
C LYS A 38 -16.33 0.36 12.73
N PHE A 39 -15.27 0.84 13.35
CA PHE A 39 -13.89 0.51 13.01
C PHE A 39 -13.67 -1.01 12.93
N GLU A 40 -14.14 -1.78 13.91
CA GLU A 40 -14.04 -3.22 13.98
C GLU A 40 -14.76 -3.98 12.84
N GLU A 41 -15.83 -3.41 12.29
CA GLU A 41 -16.56 -3.98 11.16
C GLU A 41 -15.86 -3.67 9.83
N LYS A 42 -15.04 -2.61 9.80
CA LYS A 42 -14.25 -2.22 8.64
C LYS A 42 -12.95 -3.03 8.56
N TYR A 43 -12.34 -3.29 9.70
CA TYR A 43 -11.09 -4.04 9.83
C TYR A 43 -11.37 -5.47 10.35
N LYS A 44 -11.97 -6.28 9.48
CA LYS A 44 -12.38 -7.67 9.78
C LYS A 44 -11.21 -8.60 10.10
N GLU A 45 -9.99 -8.24 9.67
CA GLU A 45 -8.76 -8.96 9.99
C GLU A 45 -8.40 -8.93 11.47
N LEU A 46 -8.89 -7.93 12.22
CA LEU A 46 -8.74 -7.91 13.67
C LEU A 46 -9.59 -8.97 14.38
N GLN A 47 -10.49 -9.64 13.64
CA GLN A 47 -11.32 -10.74 14.11
C GLN A 47 -11.36 -11.87 13.05
N PRO A 48 -10.22 -12.50 12.74
CA PRO A 48 -10.13 -13.49 11.67
C PRO A 48 -11.05 -14.69 11.90
N GLU A 49 -11.21 -15.12 13.14
CA GLU A 49 -12.08 -16.25 13.51
C GLU A 49 -13.55 -16.04 13.10
N LYS A 50 -14.02 -14.79 13.16
CA LYS A 50 -15.42 -14.43 12.85
C LYS A 50 -15.69 -14.27 11.36
N TYR A 51 -14.66 -13.97 10.57
CA TYR A 51 -14.82 -13.56 9.17
C TYR A 51 -14.01 -14.39 8.17
N GLN A 52 -13.51 -15.57 8.54
CA GLN A 52 -12.66 -16.45 7.71
C GLN A 52 -13.24 -16.71 6.31
N ASP A 53 -14.51 -17.07 6.23
CA ASP A 53 -15.16 -17.37 4.93
C ASP A 53 -15.26 -16.11 4.04
N THR A 54 -15.52 -14.96 4.64
CA THR A 54 -15.61 -13.69 3.91
C THR A 54 -14.24 -13.28 3.38
N ILE A 55 -13.20 -13.44 4.18
CA ILE A 55 -11.80 -13.16 3.86
C ILE A 55 -11.34 -14.08 2.73
N ALA A 56 -11.55 -15.40 2.86
CA ALA A 56 -11.18 -16.38 1.84
C ALA A 56 -11.88 -16.11 0.50
N HIS A 57 -13.17 -15.79 0.51
CA HIS A 57 -13.93 -15.48 -0.70
C HIS A 57 -13.46 -14.22 -1.42
N VAL A 58 -13.06 -13.18 -0.69
CA VAL A 58 -12.56 -11.91 -1.25
C VAL A 58 -11.18 -12.10 -1.85
N ILE A 59 -10.29 -12.85 -1.17
CA ILE A 59 -8.95 -13.23 -1.68
C ILE A 59 -9.09 -14.06 -2.96
N GLN A 60 -9.97 -15.04 -2.98
CA GLN A 60 -10.21 -15.91 -4.14
C GLN A 60 -10.67 -15.11 -5.38
N LYS A 61 -11.33 -13.96 -5.19
CA LYS A 61 -11.71 -13.03 -6.25
C LYS A 61 -10.61 -12.06 -6.67
N GLY A 62 -9.40 -12.19 -6.15
CA GLY A 62 -8.29 -11.27 -6.43
C GLY A 62 -8.49 -9.87 -5.86
N ASN A 63 -9.37 -9.70 -4.87
CA ASN A 63 -9.60 -8.44 -4.18
C ASN A 63 -9.01 -8.49 -2.77
N THR A 64 -8.57 -7.34 -2.28
CA THR A 64 -8.17 -7.20 -0.88
C THR A 64 -9.42 -7.12 -0.01
N PRO A 65 -9.60 -7.98 0.99
CA PRO A 65 -10.69 -7.85 1.95
C PRO A 65 -10.63 -6.46 2.61
N ALA A 66 -11.80 -5.85 2.82
CA ALA A 66 -11.87 -4.59 3.55
C ALA A 66 -11.27 -4.81 4.93
N GLY A 67 -10.11 -4.18 5.18
CA GLY A 67 -9.38 -4.27 6.41
C GLY A 67 -8.21 -5.26 6.44
N MET A 68 -7.94 -6.03 5.39
CA MET A 68 -6.64 -6.67 5.24
C MET A 68 -5.67 -5.72 4.56
N HIS A 69 -4.58 -5.41 5.22
CA HIS A 69 -3.50 -4.69 4.62
C HIS A 69 -2.62 -5.65 3.82
N ILE A 70 -2.97 -5.85 2.55
CA ILE A 70 -2.05 -6.52 1.62
C ILE A 70 -1.15 -5.44 1.06
N SER A 71 0.15 -5.58 1.32
CA SER A 71 1.15 -4.66 0.78
C SER A 71 1.11 -4.67 -0.76
N ILE A 72 1.25 -3.50 -1.34
CA ILE A 72 1.17 -3.31 -2.79
C ILE A 72 2.41 -3.91 -3.48
N MET A 73 2.23 -4.51 -4.66
CA MET A 73 3.33 -4.93 -5.54
C MET A 73 4.37 -5.86 -4.88
N VAL A 74 3.96 -6.68 -3.91
CA VAL A 74 4.90 -7.58 -3.19
C VAL A 74 5.66 -8.46 -4.15
N LYS A 75 4.96 -9.08 -5.12
CA LYS A 75 5.60 -9.97 -6.08
C LYS A 75 6.63 -9.24 -6.94
N GLU A 76 6.26 -8.10 -7.50
CA GLU A 76 7.13 -7.28 -8.36
C GLU A 76 8.37 -6.79 -7.61
N ILE A 77 8.19 -6.39 -6.34
CA ILE A 77 9.29 -5.96 -5.47
C ILE A 77 10.25 -7.12 -5.19
N LEU A 78 9.74 -8.29 -4.84
CA LEU A 78 10.58 -9.46 -4.58
C LEU A 78 11.29 -9.97 -5.84
N ASP A 79 10.60 -9.95 -6.99
CA ASP A 79 11.19 -10.29 -8.28
C ASP A 79 12.33 -9.32 -8.67
N PHE A 80 12.19 -8.03 -8.32
CA PHE A 80 13.21 -7.01 -8.57
C PHE A 80 14.40 -7.10 -7.61
N LEU A 81 14.14 -7.32 -6.32
CA LEU A 81 15.20 -7.36 -5.30
C LEU A 81 16.05 -8.63 -5.35
N GLU A 82 15.53 -9.72 -5.95
CA GLU A 82 16.22 -11.02 -6.07
C GLU A 82 16.87 -11.51 -4.76
N ILE A 83 16.13 -11.39 -3.65
CA ILE A 83 16.62 -11.66 -2.31
C ILE A 83 17.09 -13.12 -2.16
N LYS A 84 18.26 -13.31 -1.57
CA LYS A 84 18.90 -14.62 -1.35
C LYS A 84 19.18 -14.84 0.13
N PRO A 85 19.15 -16.10 0.61
CA PRO A 85 19.61 -16.43 1.95
C PRO A 85 21.00 -15.88 2.24
N GLY A 86 21.23 -15.45 3.47
CA GLY A 86 22.50 -14.87 3.94
C GLY A 86 22.65 -13.37 3.70
N GLN A 87 21.71 -12.72 3.02
CA GLN A 87 21.75 -11.28 2.76
C GLN A 87 21.24 -10.45 3.94
N THR A 88 21.68 -9.20 3.96
CA THR A 88 21.21 -8.18 4.91
C THR A 88 20.38 -7.12 4.17
N GLY A 89 19.13 -6.93 4.59
CA GLY A 89 18.21 -5.97 3.99
C GLY A 89 17.85 -4.79 4.87
N PHE A 90 17.36 -3.73 4.25
CA PHE A 90 16.81 -2.57 4.94
C PHE A 90 15.41 -2.24 4.44
N ASP A 91 14.44 -2.14 5.38
CA ASP A 91 13.10 -1.61 5.14
C ASP A 91 12.96 -0.24 5.78
N ALA A 92 12.92 0.81 4.96
CA ALA A 92 12.81 2.20 5.41
C ALA A 92 11.42 2.52 6.00
N THR A 93 10.42 1.69 5.74
CA THR A 93 9.00 1.95 6.00
C THR A 93 8.30 0.70 6.49
N LEU A 94 8.63 0.28 7.72
CA LEU A 94 8.08 -0.96 8.32
C LEU A 94 6.55 -1.05 8.20
N GLY A 95 5.84 0.02 8.58
CA GLY A 95 4.38 0.10 8.52
C GLY A 95 3.69 -1.12 9.14
N TYR A 96 2.80 -1.75 8.38
CA TYR A 96 2.11 -2.98 8.80
C TYR A 96 3.01 -4.23 8.75
N GLY A 97 4.20 -4.15 8.15
CA GLY A 97 5.18 -5.23 8.07
C GLY A 97 4.95 -6.25 6.97
N GLY A 98 4.07 -5.96 6.01
CA GLY A 98 3.76 -6.93 4.94
C GLY A 98 4.92 -7.14 3.98
N HIS A 99 5.62 -6.08 3.58
CA HIS A 99 6.84 -6.18 2.77
C HIS A 99 7.97 -6.81 3.57
N THR A 100 8.21 -6.34 4.81
CA THR A 100 9.21 -6.92 5.71
C THR A 100 9.02 -8.43 5.85
N LYS A 101 7.79 -8.89 6.10
CA LYS A 101 7.46 -10.31 6.21
C LYS A 101 7.83 -11.07 4.94
N ALA A 102 7.41 -10.56 3.79
CA ALA A 102 7.68 -11.22 2.50
C ALA A 102 9.18 -11.29 2.18
N MET A 103 9.96 -10.25 2.53
CA MET A 103 11.41 -10.26 2.41
C MET A 103 12.08 -11.26 3.36
N LEU A 104 11.61 -11.35 4.62
CA LEU A 104 12.08 -12.33 5.60
C LEU A 104 11.83 -13.77 5.15
N GLU A 105 10.68 -14.05 4.54
CA GLU A 105 10.36 -15.37 3.95
C GLU A 105 11.36 -15.75 2.84
N CYS A 106 11.83 -14.79 2.05
CA CYS A 106 12.84 -15.01 1.02
C CYS A 106 14.22 -15.37 1.60
N LEU A 107 14.57 -14.85 2.77
CA LEU A 107 15.82 -15.15 3.46
C LEU A 107 15.87 -16.57 4.04
N LYS A 108 14.75 -17.27 4.21
CA LYS A 108 14.65 -18.67 4.65
C LYS A 108 15.36 -18.97 5.96
N GLY A 109 15.38 -18.03 6.89
CA GLY A 109 16.07 -18.18 8.17
C GLY A 109 17.57 -17.85 8.14
N GLU A 110 18.11 -17.45 7.00
CA GLU A 110 19.51 -17.07 6.84
C GLU A 110 19.58 -15.61 6.38
N GLY A 111 20.09 -14.73 7.23
CA GLY A 111 20.19 -13.29 6.94
C GLY A 111 19.42 -12.42 7.92
N HIS A 112 19.38 -11.13 7.67
CA HIS A 112 18.79 -10.18 8.62
C HIS A 112 18.13 -8.99 7.92
N ILE A 113 17.02 -8.49 8.46
CA ILE A 113 16.40 -7.24 8.01
C ILE A 113 16.44 -6.22 9.13
N TYR A 114 16.92 -5.04 8.81
CA TYR A 114 16.79 -3.83 9.63
C TYR A 114 15.62 -3.02 9.11
N ALA A 115 14.65 -2.70 9.96
CA ALA A 115 13.48 -1.93 9.58
C ALA A 115 13.35 -0.67 10.41
N THR A 116 12.91 0.42 9.81
CA THR A 116 12.65 1.68 10.52
C THR A 116 11.19 2.09 10.40
N ASP A 117 10.69 2.72 11.45
CA ASP A 117 9.42 3.45 11.43
C ASP A 117 9.47 4.60 12.45
N VAL A 118 8.73 5.67 12.17
CA VAL A 118 8.56 6.79 13.09
C VAL A 118 7.27 6.70 13.91
N ASP A 119 6.35 5.81 13.51
CA ASP A 119 5.08 5.57 14.20
C ASP A 119 5.26 4.49 15.27
N HIS A 120 5.52 4.90 16.50
CA HIS A 120 5.79 4.00 17.62
C HIS A 120 4.63 3.03 17.91
N GLU A 121 3.38 3.48 17.71
CA GLU A 121 2.20 2.66 18.01
C GLU A 121 2.03 1.54 16.98
N GLU A 122 2.16 1.89 15.69
CA GLU A 122 2.03 0.91 14.62
C GLU A 122 3.24 -0.05 14.60
N ALA A 123 4.44 0.45 14.83
CA ALA A 123 5.64 -0.39 14.89
C ALA A 123 5.59 -1.43 16.01
N ALA A 124 5.08 -1.07 17.20
CA ALA A 124 4.89 -2.02 18.30
C ALA A 124 3.91 -3.16 17.95
N LYS A 125 2.80 -2.82 17.30
CA LYS A 125 1.82 -3.82 16.82
C LYS A 125 2.43 -4.70 15.72
N THR A 126 3.23 -4.12 14.85
CA THR A 126 3.89 -4.83 13.76
C THR A 126 4.96 -5.78 14.29
N LYS A 127 5.78 -5.33 15.26
CA LYS A 127 6.75 -6.20 15.93
C LYS A 127 6.08 -7.46 16.46
N LYS A 128 5.01 -7.31 17.22
CA LYS A 128 4.25 -8.43 17.76
C LYS A 128 3.74 -9.38 16.68
N ARG A 129 3.16 -8.85 15.59
CA ARG A 129 2.66 -9.68 14.47
C ARG A 129 3.77 -10.48 13.80
N LEU A 130 4.94 -9.90 13.62
CA LEU A 130 6.08 -10.57 12.99
C LEU A 130 6.69 -11.63 13.92
N GLU A 131 6.78 -11.37 15.22
CA GLU A 131 7.19 -12.34 16.23
C GLU A 131 6.23 -13.54 16.29
N GLU A 132 4.90 -13.29 16.28
CA GLU A 132 3.87 -14.34 16.21
C GLU A 132 3.94 -15.14 14.90
N ALA A 133 4.43 -14.54 13.82
CA ALA A 133 4.69 -15.22 12.54
C ALA A 133 6.02 -15.98 12.50
N GLY A 134 6.80 -15.97 13.59
CA GLY A 134 8.06 -16.71 13.72
C GLY A 134 9.33 -15.92 13.35
N PHE A 135 9.23 -14.59 13.16
CA PHE A 135 10.36 -13.72 12.85
C PHE A 135 10.80 -12.95 14.12
N GLY A 136 11.78 -13.50 14.81
CA GLY A 136 12.34 -12.92 16.03
C GLY A 136 13.49 -11.95 15.79
N GLU A 137 14.13 -11.55 16.91
CA GLU A 137 15.24 -10.60 16.91
C GLU A 137 16.51 -11.14 16.24
N ASP A 138 16.60 -12.43 16.02
CA ASP A 138 17.65 -13.11 15.25
C ASP A 138 17.60 -12.77 13.75
N MET A 139 16.41 -12.45 13.23
CA MET A 139 16.21 -12.16 11.80
C MET A 139 15.75 -10.73 11.52
N LEU A 140 15.23 -10.01 12.52
CA LEU A 140 14.62 -8.70 12.37
C LEU A 140 15.01 -7.75 13.49
N THR A 141 15.57 -6.62 13.15
CA THR A 141 15.79 -5.48 14.05
C THR A 141 14.92 -4.30 13.64
N ILE A 142 14.02 -3.87 14.52
CA ILE A 142 13.18 -2.68 14.30
C ILE A 142 13.75 -1.51 15.09
N LYS A 143 14.06 -0.41 14.38
CA LYS A 143 14.54 0.85 14.98
C LYS A 143 13.46 1.94 14.83
N LEU A 144 13.00 2.48 15.96
CA LEU A 144 11.97 3.54 16.02
C LEU A 144 12.58 4.91 15.74
N GLN A 145 12.93 5.14 14.49
CA GLN A 145 13.61 6.35 14.04
C GLN A 145 13.28 6.63 12.56
N ASN A 146 13.63 7.85 12.13
CA ASN A 146 13.46 8.20 10.72
C ASN A 146 14.51 7.47 9.86
N PHE A 147 14.12 6.95 8.72
CA PHE A 147 15.02 6.26 7.78
C PHE A 147 16.15 7.15 7.24
N CYS A 148 16.11 8.46 7.42
CA CYS A 148 17.21 9.34 7.04
C CYS A 148 18.53 9.02 7.78
N THR A 149 18.47 8.22 8.86
CA THR A 149 19.62 7.73 9.61
C THR A 149 20.17 6.38 9.09
N ILE A 150 19.79 5.99 7.89
CA ILE A 150 20.22 4.72 7.28
C ILE A 150 21.76 4.58 7.22
N ASP A 151 22.48 5.67 7.05
CA ASP A 151 23.93 5.67 7.00
C ASP A 151 24.58 5.28 8.34
N GLU A 152 23.94 5.61 9.46
CA GLU A 152 24.37 5.20 10.80
C GLU A 152 24.18 3.69 10.96
N ILE A 153 23.01 3.18 10.57
CA ILE A 153 22.71 1.75 10.63
C ILE A 153 23.64 0.98 9.70
N ALA A 154 23.84 1.46 8.48
CA ALA A 154 24.73 0.82 7.51
C ALA A 154 26.19 0.72 8.03
N LYS A 155 26.69 1.72 8.75
CA LYS A 155 28.00 1.67 9.39
C LYS A 155 28.09 0.61 10.49
N GLU A 156 27.01 0.42 11.27
CA GLU A 156 26.95 -0.60 12.31
C GLU A 156 26.99 -2.03 11.73
N VAL A 157 26.33 -2.25 10.59
CA VAL A 157 26.10 -3.60 10.04
C VAL A 157 26.98 -3.95 8.84
N GLY A 158 27.75 -3.01 8.33
CA GLY A 158 28.64 -3.22 7.19
C GLY A 158 27.98 -3.01 5.81
N GLY A 159 26.77 -2.46 5.78
CA GLY A 159 26.01 -2.19 4.56
C GLY A 159 24.79 -3.08 4.37
N PHE A 160 24.04 -2.86 3.28
CA PHE A 160 22.84 -3.62 2.92
C PHE A 160 22.98 -4.16 1.50
N ASP A 161 22.52 -5.41 1.28
CA ASP A 161 22.45 -6.04 -0.02
C ASP A 161 21.22 -5.56 -0.81
N PHE A 162 20.14 -5.25 -0.12
CA PHE A 162 18.92 -4.70 -0.71
C PHE A 162 18.23 -3.71 0.21
N LEU A 163 17.43 -2.82 -0.39
CA LEU A 163 16.74 -1.75 0.31
C LEU A 163 15.36 -1.54 -0.29
N LEU A 164 14.37 -1.36 0.59
CA LEU A 164 13.00 -1.00 0.23
C LEU A 164 12.57 0.27 0.95
N ALA A 165 11.85 1.14 0.24
CA ALA A 165 11.14 2.28 0.80
C ALA A 165 9.76 2.41 0.14
N ASP A 166 8.69 2.06 0.85
CA ASP A 166 7.30 2.27 0.44
C ASP A 166 6.78 3.55 1.09
N LEU A 167 7.05 4.67 0.41
CA LEU A 167 6.83 6.01 0.96
C LEU A 167 5.36 6.41 0.90
N GLY A 168 4.80 6.81 2.03
CA GLY A 168 3.44 7.28 2.12
C GLY A 168 2.83 7.15 3.51
N VAL A 169 1.50 7.16 3.55
CA VAL A 169 0.70 6.95 4.76
C VAL A 169 -0.13 5.68 4.62
N SER A 170 -0.30 4.96 5.72
CA SER A 170 -1.11 3.74 5.73
C SER A 170 -2.60 4.06 5.75
N SER A 171 -3.42 3.12 5.24
CA SER A 171 -4.88 3.23 5.34
C SER A 171 -5.35 3.33 6.81
N MET A 172 -4.65 2.70 7.74
CA MET A 172 -4.96 2.77 9.18
C MET A 172 -4.76 4.17 9.75
N GLN A 173 -3.72 4.88 9.30
CA GLN A 173 -3.50 6.29 9.66
C GLN A 173 -4.58 7.21 9.05
N ILE A 174 -4.96 6.97 7.78
CA ILE A 174 -6.02 7.74 7.09
C ILE A 174 -7.37 7.52 7.75
N ASP A 175 -7.67 6.29 8.18
CA ASP A 175 -8.97 5.92 8.74
C ASP A 175 -9.15 6.29 10.21
N ASN A 176 -8.07 6.68 10.90
CA ASN A 176 -8.12 7.18 12.27
C ASN A 176 -8.36 8.71 12.27
N PRO A 177 -9.57 9.19 12.67
CA PRO A 177 -9.88 10.62 12.66
C PRO A 177 -8.92 11.45 13.53
N GLU A 178 -8.43 10.89 14.64
CA GLU A 178 -7.53 11.59 15.57
C GLU A 178 -6.15 11.90 14.99
N ARG A 179 -5.77 11.22 13.90
CA ARG A 179 -4.52 11.46 13.19
C ARG A 179 -4.62 12.60 12.17
N GLY A 180 -5.84 12.98 11.76
CA GLY A 180 -6.11 14.11 10.87
C GLY A 180 -5.73 13.91 9.40
N PHE A 181 -5.45 12.69 8.94
CA PHE A 181 -5.06 12.40 7.55
C PHE A 181 -6.22 12.40 6.56
N SER A 182 -7.46 12.40 7.02
CA SER A 182 -8.64 12.33 6.16
C SER A 182 -9.51 13.57 6.29
N TYR A 183 -9.89 14.15 5.15
CA TYR A 183 -10.90 15.22 5.09
C TYR A 183 -12.35 14.71 5.18
N LYS A 184 -12.55 13.38 5.17
CA LYS A 184 -13.89 12.75 5.19
C LYS A 184 -14.53 12.73 6.57
N THR A 185 -13.75 12.83 7.59
CA THR A 185 -14.14 12.83 9.00
C THR A 185 -13.53 14.04 9.69
N ASP A 186 -14.31 14.65 10.58
CA ASP A 186 -13.83 15.76 11.40
C ASP A 186 -12.78 15.27 12.40
N GLY A 187 -11.70 16.04 12.56
CA GLY A 187 -10.58 15.67 13.41
C GLY A 187 -9.52 16.79 13.47
N PRO A 188 -8.51 16.64 14.34
CA PRO A 188 -7.43 17.62 14.45
C PRO A 188 -6.60 17.66 13.16
N LEU A 189 -6.17 18.84 12.73
CA LEU A 189 -5.24 19.01 11.62
C LEU A 189 -3.80 18.77 12.14
N ASP A 190 -3.48 17.51 12.42
CA ASP A 190 -2.17 17.11 12.95
C ASP A 190 -1.19 16.68 11.86
N LEU A 191 -1.50 15.62 11.11
CA LEU A 191 -0.71 15.05 10.01
C LEU A 191 0.68 14.55 10.38
N ARG A 192 1.02 14.42 11.66
CA ARG A 192 2.30 13.85 12.07
C ARG A 192 2.25 12.33 12.04
N LEU A 193 3.22 11.70 11.41
CA LEU A 193 3.41 10.23 11.50
C LEU A 193 3.81 9.81 12.92
N ASN A 194 4.65 10.61 13.58
CA ASN A 194 4.91 10.48 15.02
C ASN A 194 4.17 11.58 15.79
N PRO A 195 3.03 11.31 16.44
CA PRO A 195 2.27 12.34 17.17
C PRO A 195 2.99 12.85 18.42
N GLN A 196 4.04 12.15 18.88
CA GLN A 196 4.81 12.54 20.06
C GLN A 196 5.96 13.50 19.74
N ALA A 197 6.26 13.73 18.46
CA ALA A 197 7.38 14.56 18.02
C ALA A 197 6.99 15.57 16.95
N GLY A 198 7.67 16.71 16.95
CA GLY A 198 7.46 17.76 15.94
C GLY A 198 6.24 18.62 16.19
N VAL A 199 5.91 19.47 15.21
CA VAL A 199 4.84 20.47 15.28
C VAL A 199 3.70 20.03 14.37
N PRO A 200 2.43 20.00 14.84
CA PRO A 200 1.28 19.63 14.02
C PRO A 200 1.07 20.61 12.85
N ALA A 201 0.43 20.12 11.78
CA ALA A 201 0.18 20.91 10.58
C ALA A 201 -0.60 22.20 10.87
N SER A 202 -1.55 22.16 11.80
CA SER A 202 -2.31 23.34 12.25
C SER A 202 -1.42 24.48 12.76
N GLU A 203 -0.38 24.17 13.52
CA GLU A 203 0.54 25.18 14.04
C GLU A 203 1.51 25.67 12.95
N ARG A 204 1.95 24.79 12.04
CA ARG A 204 2.76 25.18 10.89
C ARG A 204 2.00 26.13 9.97
N LEU A 205 0.72 25.88 9.71
CA LEU A 205 -0.13 26.75 8.89
C LEU A 205 -0.35 28.13 9.52
N LYS A 206 -0.47 28.22 10.86
CA LYS A 206 -0.55 29.51 11.55
C LYS A 206 0.72 30.35 11.42
N ALA A 207 1.86 29.71 11.30
CA ALA A 207 3.14 30.38 11.16
C ALA A 207 3.45 30.84 9.72
N VAL A 208 2.69 30.37 8.73
CA VAL A 208 2.89 30.70 7.30
C VAL A 208 1.97 31.82 6.88
N SER A 209 2.51 32.83 6.17
CA SER A 209 1.69 33.93 5.65
C SER A 209 0.72 33.43 4.57
N TYR A 210 -0.44 34.11 4.45
CA TYR A 210 -1.45 33.81 3.44
C TYR A 210 -0.88 33.81 2.01
N THR A 211 0.04 34.73 1.72
CA THR A 211 0.70 34.82 0.40
C THR A 211 1.47 33.55 0.07
N HIS A 212 2.17 32.95 1.05
CA HIS A 212 2.88 31.68 0.84
C HIS A 212 1.93 30.51 0.62
N LEU A 213 0.83 30.45 1.36
CA LEU A 213 -0.18 29.41 1.20
C LEU A 213 -0.79 29.46 -0.21
N ARG A 214 -1.14 30.65 -0.71
CA ARG A 214 -1.67 30.83 -2.07
C ARG A 214 -0.68 30.52 -3.17
N ALA A 215 0.60 30.66 -2.95
CA ALA A 215 1.63 30.36 -3.95
C ALA A 215 1.63 28.88 -4.40
N HIS A 216 1.05 27.99 -3.61
CA HIS A 216 0.93 26.57 -3.89
C HIS A 216 -0.48 26.15 -4.35
N GLU A 217 -1.42 27.08 -4.45
CA GLU A 217 -2.73 26.80 -5.04
C GLU A 217 -2.60 26.70 -6.55
N THR A 218 -2.78 25.49 -7.08
CA THR A 218 -3.04 25.31 -8.51
C THR A 218 -4.52 25.54 -8.76
N SER A 219 -4.91 26.81 -8.94
CA SER A 219 -6.22 27.13 -9.46
C SER A 219 -6.23 26.82 -10.96
N LEU A 220 -6.85 25.73 -11.34
CA LEU A 220 -7.34 25.52 -12.69
C LEU A 220 -8.52 26.46 -12.90
N HIS A 221 -8.33 27.53 -13.64
CA HIS A 221 -9.38 28.34 -14.23
C HIS A 221 -9.73 27.78 -15.60
#